data_ae02ce049c2e7b6c873c54a4cb86a42b
#
_entry.id   ae02ce049c2e7b6c873c54a4cb86a42b
#
_cell.length_a   1.000
_cell.length_b   1.000
_cell.length_c   1.000
_cell.angle_alpha   90.00
_cell.angle_beta   90.00
_cell.angle_gamma   90.00
#
_symmetry.space_group_name_H-M   'P 1'
#
loop_
_entity.id
_entity.type
_entity.pdbx_description
1 polymer ?
#
loop_
_entity_poly.entity_id
_entity_poly.type
_entity_poly.pdbx_seq_one_letter_code
_entity_poly.pdbx_strand_id
1 'polypeptide(L)' 'DYTSMTMAIDPKKLPLAKRMIREFQENLSLVLESGKKQEVYKICIHLMPLTQRVEK' A
#
# COMPACT_ATOMS: atom_id res chain seq x y z
N ASP A 1 12.73 6.57 -3.94
CA ASP A 1 12.43 6.66 -2.52
C ASP A 1 11.97 5.33 -1.97
N TYR A 2 12.40 5.07 -0.77
CA TYR A 2 12.04 3.88 -0.07
C TYR A 2 11.55 4.25 1.32
N THR A 3 10.31 3.93 1.61
CA THR A 3 9.73 4.23 2.92
C THR A 3 9.08 2.99 3.50
N SER A 4 9.18 2.88 4.80
CA SER A 4 8.52 1.80 5.50
C SER A 4 8.15 2.28 6.89
N MET A 5 7.16 1.62 7.45
CA MET A 5 6.75 1.89 8.82
C MET A 5 6.26 0.59 9.44
N THR A 6 6.53 0.44 10.72
CA THR A 6 6.12 -0.74 11.46
C THR A 6 5.20 -0.30 12.59
N MET A 7 4.08 -0.99 12.72
CA MET A 7 3.09 -0.60 13.71
C MET A 7 2.28 -1.80 14.16
N ALA A 8 1.76 -1.72 15.36
CA ALA A 8 0.81 -2.71 15.84
C ALA A 8 -0.58 -2.30 15.34
N ILE A 9 -1.31 -3.25 14.80
CA ILE A 9 -2.59 -2.95 14.19
C ILE A 9 -3.68 -3.87 14.72
N ASP A 10 -4.92 -3.43 14.52
CA ASP A 10 -6.09 -4.24 14.75
C ASP A 10 -6.40 -5.00 13.46
N PRO A 11 -6.30 -6.34 13.47
CA PRO A 11 -6.52 -7.10 12.24
C PRO A 11 -7.90 -6.87 11.62
N LYS A 12 -8.87 -6.45 12.41
CA LYS A 12 -10.21 -6.17 11.87
C LYS A 12 -10.21 -4.97 10.94
N LYS A 13 -9.17 -4.15 10.99
CA LYS A 13 -9.05 -2.98 10.13
C LYS A 13 -8.35 -3.28 8.81
N LEU A 14 -7.87 -4.51 8.61
CA LEU A 14 -7.15 -4.84 7.39
C LEU A 14 -7.95 -4.63 6.10
N PRO A 15 -9.23 -5.03 6.05
CA PRO A 15 -9.99 -4.79 4.81
C PRO A 15 -10.10 -3.30 4.48
N LEU A 16 -10.27 -2.47 5.50
CA LEU A 16 -10.31 -1.03 5.28
C LEU A 16 -8.96 -0.50 4.81
N ALA A 17 -7.88 -0.98 5.43
CA ALA A 17 -6.55 -0.55 5.04
C ALA A 17 -6.25 -0.92 3.58
N LYS A 18 -6.62 -2.12 3.17
CA LYS A 18 -6.40 -2.55 1.80
C LYS A 18 -7.18 -1.69 0.81
N ARG A 19 -8.40 -1.30 1.17
CA ARG A 19 -9.19 -0.43 0.31
C ARG A 19 -8.55 0.95 0.20
N MET A 20 -8.04 1.47 1.31
CA MET A 20 -7.38 2.77 1.29
C MET A 20 -6.12 2.75 0.43
N ILE A 21 -5.37 1.65 0.49
CA ILE A 21 -4.18 1.51 -0.35
C ILE A 21 -4.58 1.50 -1.82
N ARG A 22 -5.65 0.77 -2.16
CA ARG A 22 -6.10 0.70 -3.55
C ARG A 22 -6.54 2.07 -4.05
N GLU A 23 -7.28 2.79 -3.23
CA GLU A 23 -7.71 4.14 -3.61
C GLU A 23 -6.53 5.07 -3.80
N PHE A 24 -5.53 4.96 -2.92
CA PHE A 24 -4.33 5.77 -3.06
C PHE A 24 -3.61 5.45 -4.36
N GLN A 25 -3.49 4.17 -4.70
CA GLN A 25 -2.81 3.78 -5.93
C GLN A 25 -3.55 4.31 -7.16
N GLU A 26 -4.87 4.26 -7.14
CA GLU A 26 -5.65 4.77 -8.27
C GLU A 26 -5.48 6.27 -8.42
N ASN A 27 -5.54 7.00 -7.32
CA ASN A 27 -5.36 8.45 -7.37
C ASN A 27 -3.96 8.82 -7.82
N LEU A 28 -2.97 8.10 -7.31
CA LEU A 28 -1.59 8.38 -7.66
C LEU A 28 -1.34 8.11 -9.14
N SER A 29 -1.92 7.03 -9.67
CA SER A 29 -1.72 6.72 -11.08
C SER A 29 -2.33 7.80 -11.98
N LEU A 30 -3.46 8.37 -11.57
CA LEU A 30 -4.06 9.45 -12.35
C LEU A 30 -3.14 10.66 -12.42
N VAL A 31 -2.47 10.97 -11.32
CA VAL A 31 -1.53 12.09 -11.30
C VAL A 31 -0.31 11.79 -12.16
N LEU A 32 0.25 10.59 -12.01
CA LEU A 32 1.50 10.24 -12.69
C LEU A 32 1.30 10.04 -14.19
N GLU A 33 0.12 9.59 -14.60
CA GLU A 33 -0.14 9.33 -15.99
C GLU A 33 -0.66 10.55 -16.75
N SER A 34 -0.84 11.66 -16.05
CA SER A 34 -1.25 12.89 -16.69
C SER A 34 -0.07 13.59 -17.31
N GLY A 35 0.22 13.82 -18.40
CA GLY A 35 1.38 14.46 -18.98
C GLY A 35 2.12 13.51 -19.90
N LYS A 36 3.36 13.81 -20.16
CA LYS A 36 4.17 13.02 -21.10
C LYS A 36 4.63 11.73 -20.43
N LYS A 37 4.39 10.60 -21.10
CA LYS A 37 4.76 9.29 -20.58
C LYS A 37 6.11 8.90 -21.15
N GLN A 38 7.17 9.25 -20.45
CA GLN A 38 8.53 9.04 -20.93
C GLN A 38 9.22 7.86 -20.28
N GLU A 39 8.76 7.46 -19.09
CA GLU A 39 9.40 6.38 -18.35
C GLU A 39 8.35 5.48 -17.75
N VAL A 40 8.71 4.23 -17.55
CA VAL A 40 7.82 3.25 -16.94
C VAL A 40 8.32 2.95 -15.54
N TYR A 41 7.44 3.14 -14.55
CA TYR A 41 7.74 2.87 -13.15
C TYR A 41 6.75 1.86 -12.60
N LYS A 42 7.17 1.17 -11.58
CA LYS A 42 6.33 0.22 -10.87
C LYS A 42 6.22 0.64 -9.40
N ILE A 43 5.01 0.63 -8.88
CA ILE A 43 4.76 0.90 -7.48
C ILE A 43 4.42 -0.40 -6.79
N CYS A 44 5.15 -0.72 -5.72
CA CYS A 44 4.88 -1.90 -4.91
C CYS A 44 4.55 -1.48 -3.49
N ILE A 45 3.41 -1.91 -3.01
CA ILE A 45 2.98 -1.65 -1.63
C ILE A 45 2.68 -2.98 -0.98
N HIS A 46 3.37 -3.27 0.11
CA HIS A 46 3.19 -4.52 0.84
C HIS A 46 2.73 -4.23 2.26
N LEU A 47 1.70 -4.93 2.67
CA LEU A 47 1.23 -4.89 4.05
C LEU A 47 1.37 -6.31 4.60
N MET A 48 2.43 -6.53 5.38
CA MET A 48 2.82 -7.85 5.81
C MET A 48 2.84 -7.95 7.33
N PRO A 49 2.43 -9.09 7.87
CA PRO A 49 2.63 -9.32 9.30
C PRO A 49 4.11 -9.59 9.58
N LEU A 50 4.63 -8.93 10.59
CA LEU A 50 5.99 -9.17 11.04
C LEU A 50 6.05 -10.15 12.20
N THR A 51 4.92 -10.35 12.88
CA THR A 51 4.84 -11.32 13.95
C THR A 51 3.91 -12.43 13.55
N GLN A 52 4.27 -13.63 13.95
CA GLN A 52 3.42 -14.76 13.69
C GLN A 52 2.26 -14.75 14.69
N ARG A 53 1.07 -14.85 14.15
CA ARG A 53 -0.11 -14.87 15.00
C ARG A 53 -0.26 -16.22 15.66
N VAL A 54 -0.41 -16.20 16.97
CA VAL A 54 -0.59 -17.43 17.73
C VAL A 54 -2.08 -17.65 17.97
N GLU A 55 -2.58 -18.77 17.49
CA GLU A 55 -3.98 -19.13 17.67
C GLU A 55 -4.11 -20.00 18.90
N LYS A 56 -5.05 -19.67 19.74
CA LYS A 56 -5.27 -20.41 20.95
C LYS A 56 -6.57 -21.19 20.91
#